data_4b4dc43a1b8d88e738c20f4a40bbf322
#
_entry.id   4b4dc43a1b8d88e738c20f4a40bbf322
#
_cell.length_a   1.000
_cell.length_b   1.000
_cell.length_c   1.000
_cell.angle_alpha   90.00
_cell.angle_beta   90.00
_cell.angle_gamma   90.00
#
_symmetry.space_group_name_H-M   'P 1'
#
loop_
_entity.id
_entity.type
_entity.pdbx_description
1 polymer ?
#
loop_
_entity_poly.entity_id
_entity_poly.type
_entity_poly.pdbx_seq_one_letter_code
_entity_poly.pdbx_strand_id
1 'polypeptide(L)'
;KVIGNEVHYRMNTGKNQTSNIITLSEAPFIPTHMRSYLLHNDLIEGEKYKIPYFDPVTMSGQESIIEYKGFKKEFIREKGRIYKLHHFIESISGMRIDFYLNEEGNVIKETSPAGFVFYAEPEFRAKDIISKGTELLGTVSVTAIGKIDNLNQMSKVNYRLTLPENHNFNLDKDRQIFSNDILTVTKEKIPNINANICSDDNNLLKATPYIQSDNKYIIEKAETIISDAKNDLQKVKELINWVYLNIEKKPVLSIPDAVTTLHTRVGDCNEHAALFAALSRSVSIPARIAAGVTYHDGKFYYHAWNEICIDGKWISLDTTSNQFPADLTHIKFVEGETIEQV
;
A
#
# COMPACT_ATOMS: atom_id res chain seq x y z
N LYS A 1 20.24 8.20 -10.61
CA LYS A 1 21.70 8.28 -10.52
C LYS A 1 22.07 9.08 -9.28
N VAL A 2 22.99 8.57 -8.45
CA VAL A 2 23.54 9.29 -7.30
C VAL A 2 24.89 9.87 -7.69
N ILE A 3 25.13 11.14 -7.35
CA ILE A 3 26.42 11.85 -7.54
C ILE A 3 26.68 12.62 -6.23
N GLY A 4 27.59 12.10 -5.41
CA GLY A 4 27.76 12.64 -4.05
C GLY A 4 26.44 12.53 -3.27
N ASN A 5 25.96 13.65 -2.75
CA ASN A 5 24.68 13.74 -2.03
C ASN A 5 23.48 14.16 -2.92
N GLU A 6 23.66 14.21 -4.23
CA GLU A 6 22.58 14.51 -5.17
C GLU A 6 21.99 13.25 -5.78
N VAL A 7 20.67 13.16 -5.75
CA VAL A 7 19.90 12.12 -6.42
C VAL A 7 19.25 12.71 -7.66
N HIS A 8 19.77 12.33 -8.83
CA HIS A 8 19.20 12.66 -10.12
C HIS A 8 18.21 11.59 -10.52
N TYR A 9 16.93 11.92 -10.59
CA TYR A 9 15.90 10.96 -10.96
C TYR A 9 15.13 11.37 -12.20
N ARG A 10 14.57 10.38 -12.86
CA ARG A 10 13.64 10.52 -13.96
C ARG A 10 12.43 9.65 -13.68
N MET A 11 11.27 10.27 -13.61
CA MET A 11 10.01 9.59 -13.42
C MET A 11 9.23 9.59 -14.74
N ASN A 12 8.80 8.42 -15.16
CA ASN A 12 7.96 8.26 -16.34
C ASN A 12 6.57 7.80 -15.85
N THR A 13 5.58 8.66 -16.02
CA THR A 13 4.18 8.37 -15.69
C THR A 13 3.38 8.43 -16.98
N GLY A 14 3.15 7.27 -17.59
CA GLY A 14 2.54 7.17 -18.91
C GLY A 14 3.38 7.89 -19.98
N LYS A 15 2.81 8.94 -20.60
CA LYS A 15 3.53 9.75 -21.60
C LYS A 15 4.30 10.93 -20.99
N ASN A 16 4.13 11.19 -19.73
CA ASN A 16 4.81 12.30 -19.06
C ASN A 16 6.16 11.82 -18.50
N GLN A 17 7.18 12.61 -18.75
CA GLN A 17 8.52 12.39 -18.21
C GLN A 17 8.93 13.63 -17.41
N THR A 18 9.20 13.42 -16.13
CA THR A 18 9.72 14.45 -15.22
C THR A 18 11.14 14.07 -14.81
N SER A 19 12.05 15.04 -14.83
CA SER A 19 13.42 14.86 -14.32
C SER A 19 13.70 15.95 -13.31
N ASN A 20 14.29 15.58 -12.18
CA ASN A 20 14.65 16.55 -11.14
C ASN A 20 15.88 16.07 -10.36
N ILE A 21 16.39 16.92 -9.47
CA ILE A 21 17.51 16.65 -8.59
C ILE A 21 17.06 16.90 -7.15
N ILE A 22 17.35 15.95 -6.28
CA ILE A 22 17.16 16.08 -4.84
C ILE A 22 18.53 16.07 -4.18
N THR A 23 18.82 17.09 -3.38
CA THR A 23 20.05 17.17 -2.58
C THR A 23 19.74 16.69 -1.17
N LEU A 24 20.47 15.67 -0.70
CA LEU A 24 20.33 15.09 0.63
C LEU A 24 21.45 15.60 1.56
N SER A 25 21.30 15.35 2.86
CA SER A 25 22.32 15.71 3.87
C SER A 25 23.61 14.90 3.73
N GLU A 26 23.51 13.68 3.21
CA GLU A 26 24.62 12.76 2.97
C GLU A 26 24.41 11.94 1.70
N ALA A 27 25.48 11.29 1.22
CA ALA A 27 25.43 10.46 0.02
C ALA A 27 24.63 9.17 0.28
N PRO A 28 23.48 8.97 -0.40
CA PRO A 28 22.66 7.80 -0.15
C PRO A 28 23.09 6.61 -1.02
N PHE A 29 22.84 5.41 -0.53
CA PHE A 29 22.80 4.21 -1.35
C PHE A 29 21.50 4.12 -2.14
N ILE A 30 21.57 3.45 -3.28
CA ILE A 30 20.36 2.94 -3.95
C ILE A 30 20.04 1.58 -3.33
N PRO A 31 18.78 1.30 -2.95
CA PRO A 31 18.43 0.07 -2.21
C PRO A 31 18.96 -1.23 -2.83
N THR A 32 18.99 -1.32 -4.17
CA THR A 32 19.50 -2.50 -4.89
C THR A 32 20.99 -2.80 -4.68
N HIS A 33 21.79 -1.82 -4.25
CA HIS A 33 23.24 -1.98 -4.02
C HIS A 33 23.62 -1.94 -2.54
N MET A 34 22.70 -1.56 -1.67
CA MET A 34 22.96 -1.37 -0.24
C MET A 34 23.39 -2.67 0.44
N ARG A 35 22.73 -3.76 0.13
CA ARG A 35 22.95 -5.04 0.81
C ARG A 35 24.28 -5.70 0.42
N SER A 36 24.68 -5.65 -0.83
CA SER A 36 25.98 -6.20 -1.27
C SER A 36 27.17 -5.43 -0.68
N TYR A 37 26.99 -4.14 -0.39
CA TYR A 37 28.01 -3.31 0.26
C TYR A 37 28.36 -3.79 1.68
N LEU A 38 27.42 -4.42 2.40
CA LEU A 38 27.65 -4.92 3.75
C LEU A 38 28.84 -5.87 3.84
N LEU A 39 29.03 -6.74 2.84
CA LEU A 39 30.11 -7.73 2.83
C LEU A 39 31.50 -7.13 2.58
N HIS A 40 31.59 -5.83 2.26
CA HIS A 40 32.88 -5.12 2.15
C HIS A 40 33.40 -4.62 3.49
N ASN A 41 32.63 -4.77 4.57
CA ASN A 41 33.00 -4.39 5.91
C ASN A 41 33.39 -5.63 6.73
N ASP A 42 34.17 -5.43 7.80
CA ASP A 42 34.42 -6.45 8.80
C ASP A 42 33.13 -6.68 9.60
N LEU A 43 32.41 -7.74 9.28
CA LEU A 43 31.13 -8.05 9.89
C LEU A 43 31.32 -8.67 11.30
N ILE A 44 30.78 -8.00 12.30
CA ILE A 44 30.75 -8.48 13.68
C ILE A 44 29.33 -8.90 14.05
N GLU A 45 29.16 -10.15 14.48
CA GLU A 45 27.85 -10.67 14.85
C GLU A 45 27.24 -9.87 16.01
N GLY A 46 25.98 -9.48 15.85
CA GLY A 46 25.22 -8.64 16.78
C GLY A 46 25.40 -7.13 16.55
N GLU A 47 26.33 -6.71 15.70
CA GLU A 47 26.51 -5.29 15.38
C GLU A 47 25.44 -4.75 14.42
N LYS A 48 25.12 -3.46 14.59
CA LYS A 48 24.15 -2.74 13.80
C LYS A 48 24.82 -1.72 12.91
N TYR A 49 24.57 -1.82 11.62
CA TYR A 49 25.09 -0.94 10.58
C TYR A 49 23.97 0.03 10.16
N LYS A 50 24.25 1.31 10.20
CA LYS A 50 23.35 2.36 9.72
C LYS A 50 23.75 2.74 8.29
N ILE A 51 22.81 2.61 7.36
CA ILE A 51 23.07 2.85 5.94
C ILE A 51 22.08 3.88 5.43
N PRO A 52 22.55 5.08 5.02
CA PRO A 52 21.72 6.06 4.40
C PRO A 52 21.31 5.58 3.01
N TYR A 53 20.02 5.65 2.68
CA TYR A 53 19.54 5.28 1.35
C TYR A 53 18.53 6.30 0.83
N PHE A 54 18.35 6.31 -0.48
CA PHE A 54 17.29 7.09 -1.11
C PHE A 54 16.07 6.20 -1.30
N ASP A 55 14.96 6.62 -0.71
CA ASP A 55 13.68 5.97 -0.89
C ASP A 55 12.94 6.59 -2.09
N PRO A 56 12.76 5.84 -3.20
CA PRO A 56 12.05 6.35 -4.37
C PRO A 56 10.55 6.49 -4.17
N VAL A 57 9.98 5.91 -3.10
CA VAL A 57 8.55 6.00 -2.79
C VAL A 57 8.23 7.33 -2.13
N THR A 58 8.97 7.66 -1.06
CA THR A 58 8.81 8.94 -0.34
C THR A 58 9.61 10.08 -0.98
N MET A 59 10.43 9.77 -2.00
CA MET A 59 11.34 10.72 -2.68
C MET A 59 12.25 11.45 -1.68
N SER A 60 12.73 10.76 -0.66
CA SER A 60 13.52 11.32 0.43
C SER A 60 14.71 10.44 0.81
N GLY A 61 15.66 11.02 1.55
CA GLY A 61 16.71 10.27 2.23
C GLY A 61 16.16 9.61 3.48
N GLN A 62 16.46 8.34 3.66
CA GLN A 62 16.08 7.53 4.80
C GLN A 62 17.31 6.81 5.36
N GLU A 63 17.20 6.25 6.56
CA GLU A 63 18.22 5.41 7.19
C GLU A 63 17.68 4.00 7.39
N SER A 64 18.42 3.00 6.91
CA SER A 64 18.20 1.60 7.22
C SER A 64 19.13 1.14 8.34
N ILE A 65 18.59 0.42 9.32
CA ILE A 65 19.36 -0.19 10.40
C ILE A 65 19.44 -1.68 10.12
N ILE A 66 20.64 -2.18 9.88
CA ILE A 66 20.89 -3.58 9.53
C ILE A 66 21.74 -4.25 10.61
N GLU A 67 21.19 -5.27 11.27
CA GLU A 67 21.88 -6.06 12.28
C GLU A 67 22.43 -7.34 11.66
N TYR A 68 23.73 -7.62 11.82
CA TYR A 68 24.32 -8.86 11.37
C TYR A 68 24.12 -9.98 12.40
N LYS A 69 23.57 -11.11 11.98
CA LYS A 69 23.26 -12.29 12.82
C LYS A 69 24.21 -13.48 12.61
N GLY A 70 25.36 -13.24 12.00
CA GLY A 70 26.34 -14.28 11.73
C GLY A 70 26.00 -15.19 10.53
N PHE A 71 26.73 -16.29 10.43
CA PHE A 71 26.49 -17.30 9.42
C PHE A 71 25.40 -18.28 9.82
N LYS A 72 24.51 -18.60 8.89
CA LYS A 72 23.45 -19.58 9.06
C LYS A 72 23.49 -20.63 7.98
N LYS A 73 23.33 -21.90 8.36
CA LYS A 73 23.11 -22.98 7.40
C LYS A 73 21.62 -23.08 7.12
N GLU A 74 21.22 -22.82 5.91
CA GLU A 74 19.82 -22.87 5.48
C GLU A 74 19.64 -23.95 4.40
N PHE A 75 18.71 -24.88 4.66
CA PHE A 75 18.26 -25.81 3.63
C PHE A 75 17.17 -25.15 2.80
N ILE A 76 17.49 -24.85 1.56
CA ILE A 76 16.51 -24.27 0.63
C ILE A 76 15.86 -25.41 -0.13
N ARG A 77 14.63 -25.76 0.26
CA ARG A 77 13.88 -26.92 -0.24
C ARG A 77 13.71 -26.86 -1.76
N GLU A 78 13.40 -25.69 -2.29
CA GLU A 78 13.20 -25.43 -3.72
C GLU A 78 14.46 -25.67 -4.56
N LYS A 79 15.63 -25.57 -3.91
CA LYS A 79 16.96 -25.81 -4.52
C LYS A 79 17.58 -27.16 -4.13
N GLY A 80 16.97 -27.88 -3.18
CA GLY A 80 17.37 -29.21 -2.73
C GLY A 80 18.76 -29.28 -2.08
N ARG A 81 19.30 -28.15 -1.58
CA ARG A 81 20.65 -28.11 -0.98
C ARG A 81 20.74 -27.14 0.20
N ILE A 82 21.79 -27.38 1.04
CA ILE A 82 22.13 -26.51 2.15
C ILE A 82 23.06 -25.40 1.65
N TYR A 83 22.76 -24.18 2.03
CA TYR A 83 23.58 -22.98 1.81
C TYR A 83 24.17 -22.52 3.14
N LYS A 84 25.38 -21.99 3.12
CA LYS A 84 25.98 -21.23 4.20
C LYS A 84 25.83 -19.76 3.82
N LEU A 85 25.00 -19.03 4.57
CA LEU A 85 24.56 -17.67 4.23
C LEU A 85 24.85 -16.72 5.40
N HIS A 86 25.22 -15.50 5.10
CA HIS A 86 25.22 -14.41 6.04
C HIS A 86 23.76 -14.02 6.31
N HIS A 87 23.36 -14.04 7.58
CA HIS A 87 22.01 -13.64 8.00
C HIS A 87 22.02 -12.21 8.51
N PHE A 88 21.10 -11.40 8.04
CA PHE A 88 20.88 -10.02 8.44
C PHE A 88 19.42 -9.79 8.78
N ILE A 89 19.20 -8.85 9.71
CA ILE A 89 17.89 -8.29 10.02
C ILE A 89 17.92 -6.82 9.67
N GLU A 90 17.12 -6.40 8.73
CA GLU A 90 16.94 -5.01 8.34
C GLU A 90 15.70 -4.42 9.00
N SER A 91 15.85 -3.24 9.60
CA SER A 91 14.75 -2.43 10.11
C SER A 91 14.63 -1.18 9.25
N ILE A 92 13.57 -1.10 8.46
CA ILE A 92 13.31 -0.02 7.52
C ILE A 92 11.86 0.44 7.69
N SER A 93 11.64 1.73 7.92
CA SER A 93 10.29 2.32 8.12
C SER A 93 9.42 1.55 9.13
N GLY A 94 10.02 1.05 10.22
CA GLY A 94 9.33 0.25 11.24
C GLY A 94 9.07 -1.22 10.88
N MET A 95 9.38 -1.62 9.66
CA MET A 95 9.28 -3.01 9.21
C MET A 95 10.57 -3.77 9.48
N ARG A 96 10.43 -5.06 9.78
CA ARG A 96 11.54 -5.97 9.96
C ARG A 96 11.60 -6.96 8.78
N ILE A 97 12.77 -7.01 8.14
CA ILE A 97 13.06 -7.90 7.00
C ILE A 97 14.23 -8.78 7.37
N ASP A 98 14.08 -10.09 7.33
CA ASP A 98 15.18 -11.04 7.45
C ASP A 98 15.69 -11.38 6.05
N PHE A 99 16.97 -11.12 5.75
CA PHE A 99 17.57 -11.48 4.47
C PHE A 99 18.89 -12.21 4.60
N TYR A 100 19.22 -12.99 3.59
CA TYR A 100 20.33 -13.91 3.59
C TYR A 100 21.18 -13.73 2.33
N LEU A 101 22.46 -13.40 2.52
CA LEU A 101 23.42 -13.21 1.43
C LEU A 101 24.37 -14.43 1.32
N ASN A 102 24.71 -14.77 0.09
CA ASN A 102 25.84 -15.66 -0.15
C ASN A 102 27.18 -14.89 -0.05
N GLU A 103 28.31 -15.59 -0.20
CA GLU A 103 29.64 -15.00 -0.09
C GLU A 103 29.92 -13.95 -1.18
N GLU A 104 29.19 -13.98 -2.30
CA GLU A 104 29.29 -12.99 -3.37
C GLU A 104 28.38 -11.76 -3.15
N GLY A 105 27.63 -11.70 -2.05
CA GLY A 105 26.74 -10.60 -1.72
C GLY A 105 25.36 -10.64 -2.42
N ASN A 106 25.02 -11.75 -3.05
CA ASN A 106 23.72 -11.92 -3.66
C ASN A 106 22.68 -12.34 -2.61
N VAL A 107 21.50 -11.74 -2.65
CA VAL A 107 20.37 -12.18 -1.83
C VAL A 107 19.91 -13.56 -2.33
N ILE A 108 19.91 -14.54 -1.45
CA ILE A 108 19.46 -15.92 -1.76
C ILE A 108 18.06 -16.17 -1.21
N LYS A 109 17.75 -15.57 -0.04
CA LYS A 109 16.46 -15.69 0.64
C LYS A 109 16.13 -14.39 1.33
N GLU A 110 14.87 -14.02 1.33
CA GLU A 110 14.34 -12.90 2.08
C GLU A 110 12.98 -13.27 2.67
N THR A 111 12.70 -12.80 3.91
CA THR A 111 11.41 -12.98 4.55
C THR A 111 10.84 -11.61 4.88
N SER A 112 9.70 -11.28 4.30
CA SER A 112 9.02 -10.00 4.54
C SER A 112 8.30 -9.98 5.89
N PRO A 113 7.95 -8.79 6.42
CA PRO A 113 7.13 -8.65 7.64
C PRO A 113 5.78 -9.35 7.53
N ALA A 114 5.23 -9.41 6.33
CA ALA A 114 3.97 -10.10 6.05
C ALA A 114 4.09 -11.63 6.01
N GLY A 115 5.29 -12.20 6.28
CA GLY A 115 5.53 -13.64 6.29
C GLY A 115 5.79 -14.27 4.92
N PHE A 116 5.88 -13.47 3.84
CA PHE A 116 6.30 -13.98 2.54
C PHE A 116 7.77 -14.34 2.56
N VAL A 117 8.11 -15.46 1.93
CA VAL A 117 9.50 -15.90 1.76
C VAL A 117 9.84 -15.87 0.28
N PHE A 118 10.81 -15.04 -0.07
CA PHE A 118 11.32 -14.90 -1.43
C PHE A 118 12.63 -15.65 -1.58
N TYR A 119 12.80 -16.37 -2.69
CA TYR A 119 14.03 -17.03 -3.04
C TYR A 119 14.55 -16.50 -4.37
N ALA A 120 15.85 -16.20 -4.44
CA ALA A 120 16.49 -15.83 -5.70
C ALA A 120 16.48 -17.01 -6.65
N GLU A 121 15.98 -16.81 -7.86
CA GLU A 121 15.96 -17.80 -8.93
C GLU A 121 16.59 -17.25 -10.23
N PRO A 122 17.08 -18.10 -11.14
CA PRO A 122 17.46 -17.65 -12.46
C PRO A 122 16.29 -16.98 -13.18
N GLU A 123 16.56 -15.94 -13.97
CA GLU A 123 15.56 -15.11 -14.63
C GLU A 123 14.53 -15.93 -15.44
N PHE A 124 14.97 -16.97 -16.17
CA PHE A 124 14.08 -17.81 -16.96
C PHE A 124 13.05 -18.56 -16.11
N ARG A 125 13.39 -18.86 -14.85
CA ARG A 125 12.52 -19.55 -13.91
C ARG A 125 11.62 -18.57 -13.17
N ALA A 126 12.15 -17.42 -12.79
CA ALA A 126 11.39 -16.35 -12.14
C ALA A 126 10.30 -15.77 -13.05
N LYS A 127 10.48 -15.83 -14.37
CA LYS A 127 9.50 -15.41 -15.38
C LYS A 127 8.49 -16.50 -15.76
N ASP A 128 8.74 -17.76 -15.41
CA ASP A 128 7.80 -18.88 -15.64
C ASP A 128 6.77 -18.93 -14.50
N ILE A 129 5.86 -17.98 -14.51
CA ILE A 129 4.77 -17.89 -13.53
C ILE A 129 3.72 -18.92 -13.92
N ILE A 130 3.90 -20.16 -13.50
CA ILE A 130 2.84 -21.16 -13.51
C ILE A 130 1.88 -20.79 -12.38
N SER A 131 0.85 -19.99 -12.71
CA SER A 131 -0.21 -19.59 -11.77
C SER A 131 -1.10 -20.79 -11.43
N LYS A 132 -0.61 -21.68 -10.59
CA LYS A 132 -1.47 -22.50 -9.74
C LYS A 132 -1.81 -21.61 -8.55
N GLY A 133 -2.95 -20.90 -8.67
CA GLY A 133 -3.40 -19.93 -7.70
C GLY A 133 -3.56 -20.50 -6.30
N THR A 134 -2.50 -20.46 -5.54
CA THR A 134 -2.61 -20.38 -4.09
C THR A 134 -2.72 -18.89 -3.81
N GLU A 135 -3.89 -18.44 -3.37
CA GLU A 135 -4.10 -17.04 -3.03
C GLU A 135 -3.01 -16.57 -2.07
N LEU A 136 -2.12 -15.72 -2.55
CA LEU A 136 -1.11 -15.02 -1.73
C LEU A 136 -1.78 -14.33 -0.52
N LEU A 137 -2.98 -13.81 -0.71
CA LEU A 137 -3.81 -13.18 0.32
C LEU A 137 -4.19 -14.14 1.46
N GLY A 138 -4.32 -15.44 1.22
CA GLY A 138 -4.61 -16.41 2.26
C GLY A 138 -3.50 -16.58 3.29
N THR A 139 -2.27 -16.25 2.94
CA THR A 139 -1.07 -16.40 3.79
C THR A 139 -0.92 -15.25 4.80
N VAL A 140 -1.49 -14.10 4.51
CA VAL A 140 -1.41 -12.86 5.33
C VAL A 140 -2.77 -12.48 5.91
N SER A 141 -3.59 -13.47 6.25
CA SER A 141 -4.89 -13.23 6.85
C SER A 141 -4.88 -13.49 8.35
N VAL A 142 -5.68 -12.74 9.08
CA VAL A 142 -5.93 -12.96 10.51
C VAL A 142 -7.25 -13.71 10.68
N THR A 143 -7.23 -14.89 11.31
CA THR A 143 -8.45 -15.66 11.58
C THR A 143 -9.30 -14.94 12.60
N ALA A 144 -10.57 -14.70 12.29
CA ALA A 144 -11.52 -14.11 13.20
C ALA A 144 -11.99 -15.14 14.24
N ILE A 145 -12.17 -14.69 15.49
CA ILE A 145 -12.85 -15.48 16.51
C ILE A 145 -14.32 -15.04 16.52
N GLY A 146 -15.19 -15.87 15.96
CA GLY A 146 -16.61 -15.57 15.76
C GLY A 146 -16.99 -15.34 14.29
N LYS A 147 -18.26 -15.10 14.06
CA LYS A 147 -18.82 -14.81 12.73
C LYS A 147 -19.61 -13.52 12.75
N ILE A 148 -19.61 -12.84 11.63
CA ILE A 148 -20.41 -11.64 11.41
C ILE A 148 -21.52 -12.04 10.44
N ASP A 149 -22.74 -12.18 10.97
CA ASP A 149 -23.92 -12.52 10.19
C ASP A 149 -24.82 -11.28 10.05
N ASN A 150 -25.57 -11.19 8.95
CA ASN A 150 -26.58 -10.14 8.74
C ASN A 150 -26.07 -8.68 8.78
N LEU A 151 -24.87 -8.41 8.26
CA LEU A 151 -24.23 -7.08 8.20
C LEU A 151 -25.18 -5.97 7.74
N ASN A 152 -26.04 -6.25 6.76
CA ASN A 152 -26.97 -5.26 6.20
C ASN A 152 -27.97 -4.71 7.23
N GLN A 153 -28.28 -5.49 8.26
CA GLN A 153 -29.24 -5.13 9.33
C GLN A 153 -28.56 -4.46 10.51
N MET A 154 -27.23 -4.49 10.58
CA MET A 154 -26.48 -3.92 11.69
C MET A 154 -26.24 -2.43 11.49
N SER A 155 -26.33 -1.65 12.57
CA SER A 155 -25.92 -0.25 12.63
C SER A 155 -24.50 -0.05 13.15
N LYS A 156 -23.96 -1.04 13.86
CA LYS A 156 -22.60 -1.06 14.41
C LYS A 156 -22.12 -2.48 14.64
N VAL A 157 -20.79 -2.67 14.63
CA VAL A 157 -20.13 -3.92 15.03
C VAL A 157 -19.02 -3.59 16.03
N ASN A 158 -18.86 -4.42 17.05
CA ASN A 158 -17.78 -4.33 18.01
C ASN A 158 -16.77 -5.45 17.76
N TYR A 159 -15.52 -5.06 17.60
CA TYR A 159 -14.38 -5.96 17.41
C TYR A 159 -13.48 -5.90 18.63
N ARG A 160 -13.08 -7.04 19.16
CA ARG A 160 -11.96 -7.09 20.11
C ARG A 160 -10.67 -7.23 19.32
N LEU A 161 -9.76 -6.28 19.48
CA LEU A 161 -8.48 -6.28 18.78
C LEU A 161 -7.35 -6.64 19.76
N THR A 162 -6.42 -7.47 19.31
CA THR A 162 -5.10 -7.64 19.94
C THR A 162 -4.09 -6.98 19.03
N LEU A 163 -3.53 -5.87 19.46
CA LEU A 163 -2.61 -5.06 18.70
C LEU A 163 -1.16 -5.29 19.14
N PRO A 164 -0.17 -5.06 18.27
CA PRO A 164 1.24 -5.04 18.68
C PRO A 164 1.50 -3.98 19.76
N GLU A 165 2.43 -4.24 20.68
CA GLU A 165 2.69 -3.34 21.82
C GLU A 165 3.14 -1.92 21.42
N ASN A 166 3.76 -1.76 20.26
CA ASN A 166 4.31 -0.49 19.77
C ASN A 166 3.62 0.02 18.50
N HIS A 167 2.30 -0.21 18.36
CA HIS A 167 1.58 0.30 17.19
C HIS A 167 1.34 1.82 17.27
N ASN A 168 1.35 2.46 16.10
CA ASN A 168 1.01 3.89 15.93
C ASN A 168 -0.35 4.11 15.26
N PHE A 169 -1.25 3.11 15.31
CA PHE A 169 -2.55 3.20 14.67
C PHE A 169 -3.46 4.19 15.41
N ASN A 170 -4.07 5.10 14.65
CA ASN A 170 -5.13 5.96 15.15
C ASN A 170 -6.49 5.32 14.85
N LEU A 171 -6.95 4.46 15.76
CA LEU A 171 -8.20 3.71 15.63
C LEU A 171 -9.43 4.49 16.08
N ASP A 172 -9.26 5.60 16.78
CA ASP A 172 -10.36 6.43 17.30
C ASP A 172 -10.59 7.63 16.38
N LYS A 173 -11.15 7.37 15.19
CA LYS A 173 -11.34 8.38 14.15
C LYS A 173 -12.52 8.05 13.22
N ASP A 174 -13.23 9.09 12.78
CA ASP A 174 -14.35 9.05 11.85
C ASP A 174 -15.48 8.13 12.36
N ARG A 175 -15.76 6.99 11.70
CA ARG A 175 -16.79 6.01 12.12
C ARG A 175 -16.31 5.00 13.15
N GLN A 176 -15.07 5.09 13.59
CA GLN A 176 -14.44 4.17 14.54
C GLN A 176 -14.26 4.82 15.90
N ILE A 177 -14.54 4.07 16.96
CA ILE A 177 -14.27 4.42 18.35
C ILE A 177 -13.54 3.26 18.99
N PHE A 178 -12.32 3.48 19.52
CA PHE A 178 -11.50 2.48 20.14
C PHE A 178 -11.32 2.74 21.63
N SER A 179 -11.72 1.79 22.45
CA SER A 179 -11.57 1.87 23.92
C SER A 179 -11.49 0.47 24.52
N ASN A 180 -10.53 0.24 25.44
CA ASN A 180 -10.37 -1.00 26.19
C ASN A 180 -10.33 -2.26 25.27
N ASP A 181 -9.48 -2.22 24.24
CA ASP A 181 -9.32 -3.27 23.22
C ASP A 181 -10.58 -3.55 22.37
N ILE A 182 -11.63 -2.75 22.53
CA ILE A 182 -12.85 -2.84 21.72
C ILE A 182 -12.91 -1.71 20.74
N LEU A 183 -12.92 -2.08 19.46
CA LEU A 183 -13.19 -1.19 18.36
C LEU A 183 -14.66 -1.26 17.98
N THR A 184 -15.36 -0.14 18.08
CA THR A 184 -16.73 0.00 17.57
C THR A 184 -16.70 0.66 16.22
N VAL A 185 -17.17 -0.04 15.18
CA VAL A 185 -17.37 0.52 13.84
C VAL A 185 -18.85 0.80 13.65
N THR A 186 -19.20 2.04 13.31
CA THR A 186 -20.59 2.51 13.13
C THR A 186 -20.89 2.67 11.65
N LYS A 187 -22.10 2.24 11.24
CA LYS A 187 -22.56 2.37 9.86
C LYS A 187 -22.77 3.82 9.49
N GLU A 188 -22.10 4.23 8.42
CA GLU A 188 -22.26 5.58 7.86
C GLU A 188 -23.57 5.69 7.09
N LYS A 189 -24.07 6.89 7.02
CA LYS A 189 -25.26 7.22 6.21
C LYS A 189 -24.83 8.05 5.01
N ILE A 190 -25.32 7.69 3.84
CA ILE A 190 -25.15 8.52 2.65
C ILE A 190 -25.85 9.87 2.92
N PRO A 191 -25.14 10.99 2.76
CA PRO A 191 -25.75 12.31 2.90
C PRO A 191 -26.88 12.55 1.89
N ASN A 192 -27.67 13.58 2.14
CA ASN A 192 -28.73 14.00 1.20
C ASN A 192 -28.14 14.43 -0.14
N ILE A 193 -28.95 14.39 -1.19
CA ILE A 193 -28.57 14.71 -2.57
C ILE A 193 -27.99 16.14 -2.74
N ASN A 194 -28.28 17.04 -1.82
CA ASN A 194 -27.77 18.42 -1.77
C ASN A 194 -26.59 18.61 -0.83
N ALA A 195 -25.98 17.53 -0.36
CA ALA A 195 -24.81 17.59 0.49
C ALA A 195 -23.60 18.20 -0.25
N ASN A 196 -22.83 19.02 0.43
CA ASN A 196 -21.70 19.71 -0.16
C ASN A 196 -20.42 18.90 0.02
N ILE A 197 -19.62 18.81 -1.04
CA ILE A 197 -18.26 18.30 -0.94
C ILE A 197 -17.42 19.32 -0.12
N CYS A 198 -16.56 18.84 0.77
CA CYS A 198 -15.68 19.70 1.54
C CYS A 198 -14.69 20.41 0.63
N SER A 199 -14.59 21.72 0.73
CA SER A 199 -13.67 22.54 -0.07
C SER A 199 -12.36 22.86 0.66
N ASP A 200 -12.27 22.57 1.97
CA ASP A 200 -11.27 23.18 2.84
C ASP A 200 -9.93 22.45 2.92
N ASP A 201 -9.83 21.23 2.35
CA ASP A 201 -8.57 20.50 2.33
C ASP A 201 -7.93 20.47 0.94
N ASN A 202 -7.32 21.59 0.57
CA ASN A 202 -6.59 21.74 -0.69
C ASN A 202 -5.45 20.69 -0.87
N ASN A 203 -4.97 20.03 0.17
CA ASN A 203 -3.93 19.02 0.07
C ASN A 203 -4.48 17.72 -0.54
N LEU A 204 -5.74 17.38 -0.24
CA LEU A 204 -6.40 16.18 -0.74
C LEU A 204 -7.02 16.35 -2.14
N LEU A 205 -6.78 17.49 -2.78
CA LEU A 205 -7.04 17.75 -4.20
C LEU A 205 -5.78 17.69 -5.05
N LYS A 206 -4.58 17.79 -4.40
CA LYS A 206 -3.31 17.83 -5.12
C LYS A 206 -2.97 16.48 -5.73
N ALA A 207 -2.33 16.57 -6.90
CA ALA A 207 -1.67 15.42 -7.50
C ALA A 207 -0.44 15.02 -6.68
N THR A 208 -0.17 13.72 -6.67
CA THR A 208 1.03 13.12 -6.09
C THR A 208 1.69 12.20 -7.12
N PRO A 209 2.89 11.67 -6.88
CA PRO A 209 3.53 10.74 -7.80
C PRO A 209 2.67 9.52 -8.18
N TYR A 210 1.78 9.07 -7.30
CA TYR A 210 0.96 7.88 -7.48
C TYR A 210 -0.53 8.17 -7.73
N ILE A 211 -0.99 9.37 -7.32
CA ILE A 211 -2.35 9.84 -7.57
C ILE A 211 -2.28 11.05 -8.51
N GLN A 212 -2.04 10.78 -9.78
CA GLN A 212 -1.77 11.80 -10.81
C GLN A 212 -3.07 12.47 -11.27
N SER A 213 -3.74 13.21 -10.39
CA SER A 213 -5.03 13.87 -10.67
C SER A 213 -4.92 15.02 -11.68
N ASP A 214 -3.72 15.55 -11.93
CA ASP A 214 -3.41 16.55 -12.93
C ASP A 214 -3.05 15.98 -14.31
N ASN A 215 -2.99 14.64 -14.44
CA ASN A 215 -2.70 14.00 -15.70
C ASN A 215 -3.88 14.12 -16.65
N LYS A 216 -3.63 14.54 -17.89
CA LYS A 216 -4.68 14.78 -18.88
C LYS A 216 -5.58 13.57 -19.16
N TYR A 217 -5.02 12.35 -19.12
CA TYR A 217 -5.82 11.13 -19.36
C TYR A 217 -6.76 10.82 -18.19
N ILE A 218 -6.34 11.15 -16.97
CA ILE A 218 -7.18 11.05 -15.76
C ILE A 218 -8.31 12.08 -15.85
N ILE A 219 -7.99 13.35 -16.16
CA ILE A 219 -8.98 14.44 -16.28
C ILE A 219 -10.01 14.12 -17.35
N GLU A 220 -9.57 13.84 -18.60
CA GLU A 220 -10.46 13.50 -19.71
C GLU A 220 -11.38 12.30 -19.40
N LYS A 221 -10.82 11.30 -18.70
CA LYS A 221 -11.58 10.13 -18.30
C LYS A 221 -12.60 10.46 -17.22
N ALA A 222 -12.24 11.19 -16.19
CA ALA A 222 -13.13 11.59 -15.11
C ALA A 222 -14.30 12.43 -15.66
N GLU A 223 -14.01 13.44 -16.48
CA GLU A 223 -15.04 14.28 -17.15
C GLU A 223 -15.99 13.44 -18.00
N THR A 224 -15.47 12.46 -18.74
CA THR A 224 -16.30 11.55 -19.53
C THR A 224 -17.24 10.73 -18.65
N ILE A 225 -16.75 10.22 -17.52
CA ILE A 225 -17.54 9.39 -16.60
C ILE A 225 -18.68 10.19 -15.98
N ILE A 226 -18.40 11.43 -15.56
CA ILE A 226 -19.37 12.26 -14.84
C ILE A 226 -20.24 13.14 -15.72
N SER A 227 -20.16 13.01 -17.04
CA SER A 227 -20.83 13.92 -18.02
C SER A 227 -22.33 14.11 -17.76
N ASP A 228 -23.03 13.07 -17.30
CA ASP A 228 -24.46 13.09 -17.02
C ASP A 228 -24.80 13.35 -15.54
N ALA A 229 -23.79 13.48 -14.68
CA ALA A 229 -23.97 13.67 -13.25
C ALA A 229 -24.50 15.06 -12.93
N LYS A 230 -25.61 15.12 -12.18
CA LYS A 230 -26.32 16.38 -11.84
C LYS A 230 -25.82 17.04 -10.54
N ASN A 231 -25.07 16.32 -9.73
CA ASN A 231 -24.53 16.79 -8.46
C ASN A 231 -23.32 15.96 -8.05
N ASP A 232 -22.57 16.41 -7.05
CA ASP A 232 -21.32 15.78 -6.64
C ASP A 232 -21.50 14.36 -6.10
N LEU A 233 -22.59 14.09 -5.40
CA LEU A 233 -22.88 12.73 -4.93
C LEU A 233 -23.10 11.75 -6.09
N GLN A 234 -23.71 12.22 -7.17
CA GLN A 234 -23.86 11.43 -8.38
C GLN A 234 -22.53 11.23 -9.10
N LYS A 235 -21.67 12.27 -9.18
CA LYS A 235 -20.31 12.13 -9.72
C LYS A 235 -19.56 11.02 -8.98
N VAL A 236 -19.59 11.03 -7.64
CA VAL A 236 -18.94 9.99 -6.81
C VAL A 236 -19.46 8.60 -7.17
N LYS A 237 -20.77 8.42 -7.27
CA LYS A 237 -21.36 7.11 -7.60
C LYS A 237 -20.97 6.63 -9.00
N GLU A 238 -20.95 7.53 -9.99
CA GLU A 238 -20.51 7.20 -11.35
C GLU A 238 -19.03 6.78 -11.37
N LEU A 239 -18.17 7.50 -10.65
CA LEU A 239 -16.76 7.16 -10.54
C LEU A 239 -16.55 5.78 -9.86
N ILE A 240 -17.24 5.51 -8.74
CA ILE A 240 -17.19 4.21 -8.06
C ILE A 240 -17.59 3.08 -9.02
N ASN A 241 -18.76 3.24 -9.63
CA ASN A 241 -19.30 2.22 -10.53
C ASN A 241 -18.38 1.98 -11.73
N TRP A 242 -17.83 3.06 -12.30
CA TRP A 242 -16.92 2.94 -13.43
C TRP A 242 -15.64 2.18 -13.08
N VAL A 243 -14.98 2.52 -11.96
CA VAL A 243 -13.76 1.82 -11.50
C VAL A 243 -14.08 0.35 -11.25
N TYR A 244 -15.17 0.06 -10.52
CA TYR A 244 -15.62 -1.31 -10.24
C TYR A 244 -15.81 -2.17 -11.48
N LEU A 245 -16.44 -1.61 -12.54
CA LEU A 245 -16.77 -2.35 -13.76
C LEU A 245 -15.62 -2.44 -14.76
N ASN A 246 -14.68 -1.50 -14.74
CA ASN A 246 -13.68 -1.37 -15.80
C ASN A 246 -12.26 -1.79 -15.38
N ILE A 247 -12.01 -2.04 -14.10
CA ILE A 247 -10.72 -2.54 -13.62
C ILE A 247 -10.87 -4.00 -13.24
N GLU A 248 -10.10 -4.87 -13.91
CA GLU A 248 -10.07 -6.29 -13.63
C GLU A 248 -9.33 -6.54 -12.30
N LYS A 249 -9.97 -7.25 -11.38
CA LYS A 249 -9.43 -7.54 -10.05
C LYS A 249 -8.42 -8.67 -10.11
N LYS A 250 -7.14 -8.32 -10.17
CA LYS A 250 -6.01 -9.25 -10.16
C LYS A 250 -4.88 -8.68 -9.32
N PRO A 251 -4.18 -9.50 -8.53
CA PRO A 251 -2.95 -9.08 -7.87
C PRO A 251 -1.91 -8.61 -8.89
N VAL A 252 -1.31 -7.47 -8.63
CA VAL A 252 -0.20 -6.93 -9.42
C VAL A 252 0.99 -6.68 -8.50
N LEU A 253 2.19 -6.95 -9.01
CA LEU A 253 3.44 -6.72 -8.30
C LEU A 253 4.05 -5.40 -8.78
N SER A 254 3.39 -4.30 -8.46
CA SER A 254 3.85 -2.95 -8.81
C SER A 254 3.53 -1.97 -7.69
N ILE A 255 4.17 -0.81 -7.71
CA ILE A 255 3.72 0.31 -6.89
C ILE A 255 2.45 0.84 -7.55
N PRO A 256 1.32 0.90 -6.81
CA PRO A 256 0.05 1.36 -7.36
C PRO A 256 0.16 2.78 -7.87
N ASP A 257 -0.22 3.03 -9.13
CA ASP A 257 -0.33 4.37 -9.68
C ASP A 257 -1.55 4.50 -10.59
N ALA A 258 -2.21 5.65 -10.53
CA ALA A 258 -3.49 5.87 -11.16
C ALA A 258 -3.42 5.82 -12.71
N VAL A 259 -2.37 6.38 -13.30
CA VAL A 259 -2.23 6.42 -14.77
C VAL A 259 -1.98 5.05 -15.34
N THR A 260 -1.10 4.25 -14.73
CA THR A 260 -0.84 2.86 -15.14
C THR A 260 -2.11 2.02 -15.00
N THR A 261 -2.82 2.14 -13.88
CA THR A 261 -4.09 1.42 -13.67
C THR A 261 -5.14 1.81 -14.69
N LEU A 262 -5.26 3.10 -15.03
CA LEU A 262 -6.19 3.56 -16.07
C LEU A 262 -5.89 2.93 -17.43
N HIS A 263 -4.61 2.74 -17.78
CA HIS A 263 -4.20 2.18 -19.07
C HIS A 263 -4.26 0.65 -19.10
N THR A 264 -3.79 -0.02 -18.08
CA THR A 264 -3.72 -1.51 -18.03
C THR A 264 -5.07 -2.15 -17.76
N ARG A 265 -5.97 -1.45 -17.05
CA ARG A 265 -7.28 -1.96 -16.62
C ARG A 265 -7.20 -3.18 -15.72
N VAL A 266 -6.10 -3.35 -15.02
CA VAL A 266 -5.85 -4.46 -14.10
C VAL A 266 -5.28 -3.90 -12.80
N GLY A 267 -5.71 -4.43 -11.66
CA GLY A 267 -5.19 -4.05 -10.36
C GLY A 267 -5.91 -4.75 -9.21
N ASP A 268 -5.32 -4.68 -8.03
CA ASP A 268 -5.94 -5.09 -6.78
C ASP A 268 -6.60 -3.90 -6.04
N CYS A 269 -6.81 -4.03 -4.74
CA CYS A 269 -7.43 -2.97 -3.95
C CYS A 269 -6.64 -1.65 -3.97
N ASN A 270 -5.31 -1.72 -4.03
CA ASN A 270 -4.45 -0.53 -4.03
C ASN A 270 -4.57 0.27 -5.33
N GLU A 271 -4.53 -0.41 -6.48
CA GLU A 271 -4.71 0.23 -7.79
C GLU A 271 -6.11 0.80 -7.94
N HIS A 272 -7.14 0.09 -7.47
CA HIS A 272 -8.52 0.60 -7.46
C HIS A 272 -8.61 1.90 -6.65
N ALA A 273 -8.03 1.91 -5.44
CA ALA A 273 -8.05 3.06 -4.55
C ALA A 273 -7.26 4.25 -5.13
N ALA A 274 -6.08 4.01 -5.70
CA ALA A 274 -5.26 5.06 -6.32
C ALA A 274 -5.97 5.69 -7.53
N LEU A 275 -6.54 4.87 -8.42
CA LEU A 275 -7.27 5.36 -9.58
C LEU A 275 -8.52 6.15 -9.19
N PHE A 276 -9.33 5.64 -8.25
CA PHE A 276 -10.50 6.38 -7.77
C PHE A 276 -10.11 7.73 -7.17
N ALA A 277 -9.07 7.78 -6.32
CA ALA A 277 -8.60 9.03 -5.73
C ALA A 277 -8.17 10.05 -6.81
N ALA A 278 -7.44 9.59 -7.84
CA ALA A 278 -7.02 10.47 -8.93
C ALA A 278 -8.20 11.01 -9.75
N LEU A 279 -9.16 10.15 -10.12
CA LEU A 279 -10.36 10.54 -10.84
C LEU A 279 -11.20 11.53 -10.00
N SER A 280 -11.39 11.28 -8.71
CA SER A 280 -12.13 12.16 -7.81
C SER A 280 -11.49 13.53 -7.66
N ARG A 281 -10.18 13.57 -7.38
CA ARG A 281 -9.41 14.81 -7.21
C ARG A 281 -9.41 15.66 -8.50
N SER A 282 -9.34 15.02 -9.67
CA SER A 282 -9.34 15.72 -10.96
C SER A 282 -10.64 16.48 -11.25
N VAL A 283 -11.74 16.09 -10.60
CA VAL A 283 -13.07 16.76 -10.69
C VAL A 283 -13.45 17.49 -9.41
N SER A 284 -12.42 17.91 -8.63
CA SER A 284 -12.53 18.72 -7.42
C SER A 284 -13.27 18.03 -6.24
N ILE A 285 -13.22 16.70 -6.18
CA ILE A 285 -13.73 15.92 -5.04
C ILE A 285 -12.55 15.43 -4.20
N PRO A 286 -12.35 15.97 -2.97
CA PRO A 286 -11.29 15.53 -2.08
C PRO A 286 -11.46 14.05 -1.73
N ALA A 287 -10.41 13.27 -2.01
CA ALA A 287 -10.39 11.84 -1.74
C ALA A 287 -9.08 11.43 -1.10
N ARG A 288 -9.13 10.55 -0.10
CA ARG A 288 -7.96 9.94 0.52
C ARG A 288 -8.05 8.41 0.44
N ILE A 289 -6.91 7.76 0.55
CA ILE A 289 -6.83 6.31 0.64
C ILE A 289 -6.79 5.94 2.12
N ALA A 290 -7.57 4.96 2.49
CA ALA A 290 -7.57 4.29 3.78
C ALA A 290 -7.07 2.86 3.60
N ALA A 291 -6.26 2.38 4.53
CA ALA A 291 -5.78 1.01 4.55
C ALA A 291 -6.01 0.37 5.92
N GLY A 292 -6.23 -0.94 5.89
CA GLY A 292 -6.53 -1.71 7.07
C GLY A 292 -6.92 -3.15 6.72
N VAL A 293 -8.01 -3.63 7.30
CA VAL A 293 -8.48 -4.99 7.02
C VAL A 293 -9.99 -5.03 6.75
N THR A 294 -10.41 -6.01 5.96
CA THR A 294 -11.83 -6.36 5.74
C THR A 294 -12.08 -7.83 6.01
N TYR A 295 -13.29 -8.17 6.50
CA TYR A 295 -13.67 -9.53 6.83
C TYR A 295 -14.27 -10.26 5.63
N HIS A 296 -13.75 -11.47 5.36
CA HIS A 296 -14.30 -12.39 4.38
C HIS A 296 -14.09 -13.83 4.85
N ASP A 297 -15.16 -14.64 4.85
CA ASP A 297 -15.14 -16.08 5.17
C ASP A 297 -14.38 -16.46 6.45
N GLY A 298 -14.63 -15.75 7.56
CA GLY A 298 -14.02 -16.06 8.85
C GLY A 298 -12.61 -15.53 9.06
N LYS A 299 -12.13 -14.72 8.15
CA LYS A 299 -10.79 -14.13 8.22
C LYS A 299 -10.83 -12.64 7.90
N PHE A 300 -9.86 -11.92 8.43
CA PHE A 300 -9.54 -10.56 8.03
C PHE A 300 -8.36 -10.55 7.07
N TYR A 301 -8.50 -9.81 5.98
CA TYR A 301 -7.47 -9.62 4.95
C TYR A 301 -7.09 -8.15 4.88
N TYR A 302 -5.82 -7.86 4.58
CA TYR A 302 -5.42 -6.51 4.21
C TYR A 302 -6.32 -5.99 3.09
N HIS A 303 -6.70 -4.72 3.20
CA HIS A 303 -7.51 -4.05 2.20
C HIS A 303 -7.25 -2.55 2.16
N ALA A 304 -7.30 -1.98 0.96
CA ALA A 304 -7.25 -0.55 0.72
C ALA A 304 -8.55 -0.09 0.06
N TRP A 305 -9.06 1.05 0.52
CA TRP A 305 -10.28 1.67 0.00
C TRP A 305 -10.16 3.19 0.05
N ASN A 306 -11.24 3.90 -0.23
CA ASN A 306 -11.21 5.35 -0.22
C ASN A 306 -12.18 5.95 0.81
N GLU A 307 -11.92 7.19 1.15
CA GLU A 307 -12.83 8.06 1.87
C GLU A 307 -12.93 9.40 1.13
N ILE A 308 -14.14 9.95 1.08
CA ILE A 308 -14.43 11.28 0.54
C ILE A 308 -15.04 12.16 1.62
N CYS A 309 -14.81 13.45 1.55
CA CYS A 309 -15.37 14.39 2.52
C CYS A 309 -16.68 15.01 2.01
N ILE A 310 -17.77 14.81 2.76
CA ILE A 310 -19.10 15.36 2.46
C ILE A 310 -19.68 15.96 3.73
N ASP A 311 -20.14 17.22 3.68
CA ASP A 311 -20.70 17.96 4.83
C ASP A 311 -19.81 17.91 6.08
N GLY A 312 -18.50 18.06 5.88
CA GLY A 312 -17.50 18.03 6.96
C GLY A 312 -17.25 16.64 7.56
N LYS A 313 -17.73 15.57 6.92
CA LYS A 313 -17.55 14.19 7.39
C LYS A 313 -16.85 13.35 6.31
N TRP A 314 -15.93 12.53 6.74
CA TRP A 314 -15.32 11.50 5.89
C TRP A 314 -16.25 10.31 5.78
N ILE A 315 -16.62 9.94 4.55
CA ILE A 315 -17.49 8.81 4.24
C ILE A 315 -16.67 7.79 3.46
N SER A 316 -16.64 6.56 3.95
CA SER A 316 -15.91 5.46 3.34
C SER A 316 -16.61 4.92 2.10
N LEU A 317 -15.83 4.47 1.13
CA LEU A 317 -16.30 3.78 -0.07
C LEU A 317 -15.27 2.76 -0.55
N ASP A 318 -15.72 1.70 -1.19
CA ASP A 318 -14.85 0.67 -1.73
C ASP A 318 -15.19 0.39 -3.20
N THR A 319 -14.26 0.75 -4.08
CA THR A 319 -14.39 0.53 -5.52
C THR A 319 -14.11 -0.90 -5.95
N THR A 320 -13.46 -1.71 -5.10
CA THR A 320 -13.23 -3.14 -5.37
C THR A 320 -14.51 -3.96 -5.21
N SER A 321 -15.37 -3.56 -4.27
CA SER A 321 -16.62 -4.24 -3.95
C SER A 321 -17.89 -3.45 -4.34
N ASN A 322 -17.74 -2.27 -4.95
CA ASN A 322 -18.82 -1.35 -5.32
C ASN A 322 -19.71 -0.94 -4.13
N GLN A 323 -19.07 -0.61 -3.01
CA GLN A 323 -19.77 -0.20 -1.79
C GLN A 323 -19.66 1.31 -1.57
N PHE A 324 -20.78 1.94 -1.23
CA PHE A 324 -20.86 3.33 -0.78
C PHE A 324 -22.08 3.54 0.15
N PRO A 325 -21.87 3.75 1.45
CA PRO A 325 -20.59 3.63 2.19
C PRO A 325 -20.03 2.20 2.21
N ALA A 326 -18.73 2.06 2.50
CA ALA A 326 -18.13 0.77 2.78
C ALA A 326 -18.77 0.13 4.02
N ASP A 327 -18.92 -1.17 4.04
CA ASP A 327 -19.64 -1.88 5.11
C ASP A 327 -18.90 -1.85 6.47
N LEU A 328 -19.50 -2.45 7.46
CA LEU A 328 -19.00 -2.47 8.83
C LEU A 328 -17.74 -3.35 9.02
N THR A 329 -17.35 -4.13 8.01
CA THR A 329 -16.18 -5.02 8.10
C THR A 329 -14.87 -4.32 7.77
N HIS A 330 -14.91 -3.13 7.18
CA HIS A 330 -13.73 -2.32 6.88
C HIS A 330 -13.23 -1.65 8.15
N ILE A 331 -12.14 -2.14 8.70
CA ILE A 331 -11.45 -1.61 9.87
C ILE A 331 -10.22 -0.84 9.40
N LYS A 332 -10.23 0.49 9.57
CA LYS A 332 -9.14 1.38 9.16
C LYS A 332 -8.05 1.41 10.23
N PHE A 333 -6.80 1.24 9.82
CA PHE A 333 -5.63 1.41 10.66
C PHE A 333 -4.85 2.67 10.34
N VAL A 334 -4.71 2.98 9.04
CA VAL A 334 -3.91 4.11 8.56
C VAL A 334 -4.60 4.84 7.40
N GLU A 335 -4.16 6.07 7.17
CA GLU A 335 -4.50 6.88 5.99
C GLU A 335 -3.21 7.26 5.28
N GLY A 336 -3.20 7.17 3.95
CA GLY A 336 -2.02 7.54 3.17
C GLY A 336 -2.00 6.89 1.79
N GLU A 337 -1.04 7.28 0.97
CA GLU A 337 -0.92 6.91 -0.45
C GLU A 337 0.23 5.94 -0.71
N THR A 338 1.01 5.60 0.29
CA THR A 338 2.30 4.93 0.14
C THR A 338 2.38 3.62 0.91
N ILE A 339 3.52 2.93 0.74
CA ILE A 339 3.89 1.71 1.49
C ILE A 339 3.89 1.92 3.02
N GLU A 340 3.87 3.16 3.52
CA GLU A 340 3.66 3.46 4.94
C GLU A 340 2.33 2.94 5.48
N GLN A 341 1.46 2.48 4.59
CA GLN A 341 0.18 1.83 4.93
C GLN A 341 0.33 0.36 5.32
N VAL A 342 1.50 -0.26 5.14
CA VAL A 342 1.70 -1.70 5.33
C VAL A 342 2.41 -2.01 6.64
#